data_c4952639a11ed9e2c73c0e6f713fd170
#
_entry.id   c4952639a11ed9e2c73c0e6f713fd170
#
_cell.length_a   1.000
_cell.length_b   1.000
_cell.length_c   1.000
_cell.angle_alpha   90.00
_cell.angle_beta   90.00
_cell.angle_gamma   90.00
#
_symmetry.space_group_name_H-M   'P 1'
#
loop_
_entity.id
_entity.type
_entity.pdbx_description
1 polymer ?
#
loop_
_entity_poly.entity_id
_entity_poly.type
_entity_poly.pdbx_seq_one_letter_code
_entity_poly.pdbx_strand_id
1 'polypeptide(L)'
;MAGMMRIRNGGSMENAFKFKSIKNTDLIAPSSGITLADSSRIALSTFMVCNICFRRSSGVPALNTVQLGTINSGYRPTVPGFIGTPEVLCTVEATGVMYVKPLVELKANTNVWLRGIYMFNCD
;
A
#
# COMPACT_ATOMS: atom_id res chain seq x y z
N MET A 1 -12.43 -21.90 -2.16
CA MET A 1 -12.58 -21.47 -2.25
C MET A 1 -13.11 -20.80 -2.17
N ALA A 2 -13.36 -20.84 -2.31
CA ALA A 2 -13.85 -20.40 -2.44
C ALA A 2 -13.91 -19.77 -2.71
N GLY A 3 -14.02 -19.41 -2.68
CA GLY A 3 -14.10 -18.93 -3.17
C GLY A 3 -13.78 -18.77 -3.88
N MET A 4 -13.34 -19.12 -3.82
CA MET A 4 -13.06 -19.14 -4.57
C MET A 4 -13.34 -19.32 -5.64
N MET A 5 -13.37 -19.58 -5.71
CA MET A 5 -13.53 -19.71 -6.85
C MET A 5 -14.72 -20.28 -7.19
N ARG A 6 -15.57 -19.66 -7.50
CA ARG A 6 -16.67 -20.07 -7.79
C ARG A 6 -17.00 -19.89 -9.10
N ILE A 7 -17.18 -20.73 -9.78
CA ILE A 7 -17.51 -20.52 -11.04
C ILE A 7 -18.78 -20.96 -11.21
N ARG A 8 -19.72 -20.36 -11.57
CA ARG A 8 -20.93 -20.80 -11.71
C ARG A 8 -21.69 -20.01 -12.50
N ASN A 9 -22.48 -20.40 -13.16
CA ASN A 9 -23.39 -19.74 -13.90
C ASN A 9 -22.81 -18.57 -14.42
N GLY A 10 -23.36 -17.83 -15.01
CA GLY A 10 -22.86 -16.70 -15.61
C GLY A 10 -21.90 -15.94 -14.79
N GLY A 11 -21.89 -16.28 -13.60
CA GLY A 11 -21.08 -15.54 -12.68
C GLY A 11 -19.70 -15.51 -13.09
N SER A 12 -19.23 -16.54 -13.41
CA SER A 12 -17.98 -16.58 -13.94
C SER A 12 -16.85 -16.23 -13.02
N MET A 13 -15.70 -16.43 -13.52
CA MET A 13 -14.47 -16.19 -12.80
C MET A 13 -14.25 -14.75 -12.50
N GLU A 14 -14.71 -13.87 -13.34
CA GLU A 14 -14.50 -12.46 -13.10
C GLU A 14 -15.08 -11.99 -11.80
N ASN A 15 -16.19 -12.60 -11.39
CA ASN A 15 -16.80 -12.20 -10.12
C ASN A 15 -16.07 -12.80 -8.95
N ALA A 16 -15.38 -13.93 -9.13
CA ALA A 16 -14.65 -14.56 -8.06
C ALA A 16 -13.25 -13.94 -7.91
N PHE A 17 -12.66 -13.49 -9.01
CA PHE A 17 -11.30 -12.95 -8.97
C PHE A 17 -11.29 -11.57 -9.56
N LYS A 18 -11.61 -10.57 -8.78
CA LYS A 18 -11.51 -9.19 -9.22
C LYS A 18 -10.10 -8.72 -9.02
N PHE A 19 -9.53 -8.07 -10.01
CA PHE A 19 -8.23 -7.45 -9.86
C PHE A 19 -8.10 -6.28 -10.81
N LYS A 20 -7.21 -5.36 -10.49
CA LYS A 20 -6.86 -4.25 -11.37
C LYS A 20 -5.51 -3.71 -10.96
N SER A 21 -4.84 -3.06 -11.90
CA SER A 21 -3.56 -2.38 -11.64
C SER A 21 -3.85 -0.94 -11.25
N ILE A 22 -3.17 -0.46 -10.22
CA ILE A 22 -3.37 0.88 -9.69
C ILE A 22 -2.00 1.54 -9.54
N LYS A 23 -1.86 2.76 -10.02
CA LYS A 23 -0.60 3.49 -9.86
C LYS A 23 -0.47 3.99 -8.43
N ASN A 24 0.76 4.11 -7.95
CA ASN A 24 1.00 4.64 -6.60
C ASN A 24 0.38 6.03 -6.43
N THR A 25 0.46 6.86 -7.45
CA THR A 25 -0.07 8.22 -7.40
C THR A 25 -1.59 8.25 -7.36
N ASP A 26 -2.26 7.17 -7.78
CA ASP A 26 -3.71 7.03 -7.64
C ASP A 26 -4.09 6.38 -6.32
N LEU A 27 -3.18 5.60 -5.75
CA LEU A 27 -3.44 4.90 -4.51
C LEU A 27 -3.26 5.81 -3.29
N ILE A 28 -2.22 6.63 -3.30
CA ILE A 28 -1.80 7.38 -2.12
C ILE A 28 -1.71 8.86 -2.41
N ALA A 29 -2.29 9.67 -1.53
CA ALA A 29 -2.05 11.11 -1.50
C ALA A 29 -0.84 11.31 -0.57
N PRO A 30 0.33 11.69 -1.10
CA PRO A 30 1.55 11.74 -0.29
C PRO A 30 1.55 12.91 0.67
N SER A 31 2.19 12.73 1.81
CA SER A 31 2.39 13.81 2.78
C SER A 31 3.42 14.80 2.25
N SER A 32 3.48 15.96 2.86
CA SER A 32 4.44 17.00 2.47
C SER A 32 5.87 16.46 2.52
N GLY A 33 6.63 16.75 1.50
CA GLY A 33 8.03 16.30 1.41
C GLY A 33 8.20 14.87 0.89
N ILE A 34 7.11 14.16 0.65
CA ILE A 34 7.15 12.79 0.14
C ILE A 34 6.89 12.80 -1.37
N THR A 35 7.73 12.11 -2.11
CA THR A 35 7.56 11.89 -3.53
C THR A 35 7.41 10.40 -3.80
N LEU A 36 6.40 10.01 -4.55
CA LEU A 36 6.15 8.62 -4.88
C LEU A 36 6.57 8.31 -6.31
N ALA A 37 7.20 7.17 -6.49
CA ALA A 37 7.45 6.69 -7.83
C ALA A 37 6.13 6.19 -8.42
N ASP A 38 5.91 6.47 -9.71
CA ASP A 38 4.69 6.09 -10.38
C ASP A 38 4.82 4.66 -10.90
N SER A 39 4.37 3.71 -10.16
CA SER A 39 4.38 2.31 -10.59
C SER A 39 3.07 1.65 -10.18
N SER A 40 2.76 0.54 -10.84
CA SER A 40 1.48 -0.12 -10.64
C SER A 40 1.45 -0.98 -9.39
N ARG A 41 0.26 -1.11 -8.88
CA ARG A 41 -0.04 -2.04 -7.81
C ARG A 41 -1.12 -2.96 -8.29
N ILE A 42 -1.35 -4.03 -7.58
CA ILE A 42 -2.40 -4.96 -7.92
C ILE A 42 -3.40 -5.03 -6.78
N ALA A 43 -4.65 -4.77 -7.10
CA ALA A 43 -5.74 -4.95 -6.18
C ALA A 43 -6.43 -6.26 -6.54
N LEU A 44 -6.51 -7.16 -5.61
CA LEU A 44 -7.26 -8.41 -5.75
C LEU A 44 -8.51 -8.32 -4.89
N SER A 45 -9.42 -9.25 -5.06
CA SER A 45 -10.75 -9.10 -4.47
C SER A 45 -10.77 -8.83 -2.96
N THR A 46 -9.79 -9.31 -2.22
CA THR A 46 -9.75 -9.14 -0.77
C THR A 46 -8.49 -8.49 -0.25
N PHE A 47 -7.52 -8.16 -1.09
CA PHE A 47 -6.29 -7.55 -0.61
C PHE A 47 -5.57 -6.74 -1.68
N MET A 48 -4.76 -5.81 -1.20
CA MET A 48 -3.94 -4.97 -2.05
C MET A 48 -2.49 -5.45 -1.95
N VAL A 49 -1.90 -5.77 -3.10
CA VAL A 49 -0.49 -6.12 -3.17
C VAL A 49 0.29 -4.85 -3.47
N CYS A 50 1.11 -4.44 -2.53
CA CYS A 50 1.82 -3.17 -2.58
C CYS A 50 3.29 -3.32 -2.97
N ASN A 51 3.76 -2.41 -3.79
CA ASN A 51 5.17 -2.25 -4.09
C ASN A 51 5.38 -0.75 -4.25
N ILE A 52 5.66 -0.06 -3.16
CA ILE A 52 5.69 1.39 -3.09
C ILE A 52 7.12 1.85 -2.99
N CYS A 53 7.51 2.77 -3.86
CA CYS A 53 8.81 3.42 -3.78
C CYS A 53 8.56 4.89 -3.45
N PHE A 54 9.21 5.38 -2.41
CA PHE A 54 9.09 6.78 -2.03
C PHE A 54 10.45 7.36 -1.65
N ARG A 55 10.51 8.68 -1.60
CA ARG A 55 11.64 9.39 -1.02
C ARG A 55 11.10 10.59 -0.27
N ARG A 56 11.82 10.98 0.74
CA ARG A 56 11.48 12.14 1.54
C ARG A 56 12.60 13.16 1.43
N SER A 57 12.24 14.40 1.16
CA SER A 57 13.22 15.46 0.89
C SER A 57 14.17 15.70 2.08
N SER A 58 13.68 15.50 3.30
CA SER A 58 14.51 15.71 4.50
C SER A 58 15.02 14.41 5.12
N GLY A 59 14.81 13.26 4.44
CA GLY A 59 15.18 11.98 5.03
C GLY A 59 14.31 11.63 6.22
N VAL A 60 14.69 10.59 6.94
CA VAL A 60 14.01 10.18 8.18
C VAL A 60 15.05 9.64 9.14
N PRO A 61 15.22 10.23 10.32
CA PRO A 61 16.13 9.67 11.32
C PRO A 61 15.68 8.27 11.76
N ALA A 62 16.64 7.46 12.18
CA ALA A 62 16.33 6.12 12.66
C ALA A 62 15.33 6.17 13.80
N LEU A 63 14.37 5.24 13.78
CA LEU A 63 13.35 5.06 14.80
C LEU A 63 12.34 6.20 14.93
N ASN A 64 12.39 7.19 14.04
CA ASN A 64 11.38 8.24 14.02
C ASN A 64 10.22 7.81 13.14
N THR A 65 9.02 8.11 13.56
CA THR A 65 7.81 7.83 12.79
C THR A 65 7.41 9.07 12.01
N VAL A 66 7.19 8.92 10.70
CA VAL A 66 6.68 10.00 9.88
C VAL A 66 5.49 9.52 9.08
N GLN A 67 4.59 10.42 8.75
CA GLN A 67 3.45 10.08 7.92
C GLN A 67 3.87 10.04 6.45
N LEU A 68 3.66 8.91 5.80
CA LEU A 68 3.97 8.75 4.40
C LEU A 68 2.91 9.41 3.52
N GLY A 69 1.68 9.23 3.88
CA GLY A 69 0.55 9.74 3.11
C GLY A 69 -0.75 9.10 3.57
N THR A 70 -1.79 9.27 2.75
CA THR A 70 -3.11 8.71 3.05
C THR A 70 -3.60 7.97 1.81
N ILE A 71 -4.04 6.74 2.00
CA ILE A 71 -4.61 5.94 0.92
C ILE A 71 -5.95 6.56 0.53
N ASN A 72 -6.16 6.74 -0.74
CA ASN A 72 -7.38 7.35 -1.25
C ASN A 72 -8.59 6.49 -0.94
N SER A 73 -9.73 7.14 -0.79
CA SER A 73 -11.00 6.47 -0.55
C SER A 73 -11.25 5.42 -1.63
N GLY A 74 -11.72 4.27 -1.26
CA GLY A 74 -11.95 3.16 -2.20
C GLY A 74 -10.83 2.14 -2.20
N TYR A 75 -9.65 2.47 -1.66
CA TYR A 75 -8.53 1.55 -1.61
C TYR A 75 -8.04 1.29 -0.18
N ARG A 76 -8.77 1.79 0.81
CA ARG A 76 -8.36 1.72 2.21
C ARG A 76 -8.51 0.32 2.78
N PRO A 77 -7.65 -0.07 3.73
CA PRO A 77 -7.75 -1.41 4.31
C PRO A 77 -9.01 -1.57 5.14
N THR A 78 -9.50 -2.80 5.20
CA THR A 78 -10.64 -3.14 6.05
C THR A 78 -10.20 -3.29 7.51
N VAL A 79 -8.95 -3.66 7.73
CA VAL A 79 -8.36 -3.74 9.06
C VAL A 79 -6.95 -3.17 8.97
N PRO A 80 -6.43 -2.58 10.06
CA PRO A 80 -5.07 -2.08 10.05
C PRO A 80 -4.08 -3.18 9.70
N GLY A 81 -3.02 -2.82 8.99
CA GLY A 81 -2.02 -3.79 8.57
C GLY A 81 -0.63 -3.20 8.55
N PHE A 82 0.30 -4.02 8.13
CA PHE A 82 1.70 -3.64 8.04
C PHE A 82 2.23 -4.02 6.69
N ILE A 83 3.00 -3.11 6.09
CA ILE A 83 3.79 -3.42 4.90
C ILE A 83 5.18 -2.88 5.18
N GLY A 84 6.15 -3.29 4.39
CA GLY A 84 7.50 -2.75 4.59
C GLY A 84 8.56 -3.76 4.25
N THR A 85 9.75 -3.47 4.73
CA THR A 85 10.92 -4.33 4.56
C THR A 85 11.51 -4.58 5.94
N PRO A 86 12.52 -5.45 6.07
CA PRO A 86 13.14 -5.66 7.38
C PRO A 86 13.71 -4.39 8.02
N GLU A 87 14.02 -3.36 7.21
CA GLU A 87 14.60 -2.13 7.73
C GLU A 87 13.61 -0.99 7.90
N VAL A 88 12.43 -1.09 7.32
CA VAL A 88 11.44 -0.01 7.38
C VAL A 88 10.07 -0.60 7.66
N LEU A 89 9.51 -0.25 8.80
CA LEU A 89 8.17 -0.67 9.15
C LEU A 89 7.17 0.37 8.64
N CYS A 90 6.12 -0.07 8.00
CA CYS A 90 5.04 0.81 7.58
C CYS A 90 3.73 0.27 8.11
N THR A 91 3.00 1.09 8.86
CA THR A 91 1.67 0.75 9.34
C THR A 91 0.65 1.41 8.42
N VAL A 92 -0.41 0.68 8.12
CA VAL A 92 -1.50 1.17 7.28
C VAL A 92 -2.77 1.09 8.10
N GLU A 93 -3.35 2.23 8.42
CA GLU A 93 -4.54 2.26 9.25
C GLU A 93 -5.82 2.14 8.43
N ALA A 94 -6.90 1.73 9.05
CA ALA A 94 -8.18 1.61 8.35
C ALA A 94 -8.67 2.94 7.80
N THR A 95 -8.25 4.06 8.40
CA THR A 95 -8.54 5.39 7.88
C THR A 95 -7.75 5.72 6.61
N GLY A 96 -6.80 4.86 6.26
CA GLY A 96 -5.93 5.07 5.10
C GLY A 96 -4.61 5.73 5.42
N VAL A 97 -4.42 6.23 6.63
CA VAL A 97 -3.17 6.91 6.99
C VAL A 97 -2.05 5.91 7.07
N MET A 98 -0.91 6.23 6.46
CA MET A 98 0.28 5.38 6.45
C MET A 98 1.40 6.06 7.19
N TYR A 99 2.03 5.33 8.09
CA TYR A 99 3.20 5.83 8.82
C TYR A 99 4.38 4.91 8.57
N VAL A 100 5.56 5.48 8.41
CA VAL A 100 6.79 4.71 8.28
C VAL A 100 7.70 4.99 9.46
N LYS A 101 8.37 3.93 9.91
CA LYS A 101 9.33 4.01 10.99
C LYS A 101 10.55 3.17 10.59
N PRO A 102 11.64 3.80 10.16
CA PRO A 102 12.82 3.04 9.76
C PRO A 102 13.64 2.61 10.97
N LEU A 103 14.29 1.46 10.88
CA LEU A 103 15.21 0.99 11.89
C LEU A 103 16.59 1.62 11.71
N VAL A 104 16.88 2.08 10.49
CA VAL A 104 18.13 2.79 10.18
C VAL A 104 17.76 4.11 9.53
N GLU A 105 18.67 5.07 9.57
CA GLU A 105 18.40 6.37 8.96
C GLU A 105 18.11 6.25 7.46
N LEU A 106 17.09 6.95 6.99
CA LEU A 106 16.81 7.09 5.57
C LEU A 106 17.34 8.45 5.14
N LYS A 107 18.31 8.45 4.24
CA LYS A 107 18.92 9.70 3.79
C LYS A 107 17.99 10.48 2.88
N ALA A 108 18.17 11.79 2.86
CA ALA A 108 17.35 12.68 2.07
C ALA A 108 17.37 12.29 0.60
N ASN A 109 16.19 12.30 -0.02
CA ASN A 109 16.01 12.04 -1.44
C ASN A 109 16.54 10.68 -1.91
N THR A 110 16.55 9.69 -1.03
CA THR A 110 16.97 8.32 -1.38
C THR A 110 15.72 7.48 -1.56
N ASN A 111 15.70 6.66 -2.59
CA ASN A 111 14.58 5.77 -2.85
C ASN A 111 14.45 4.72 -1.77
N VAL A 112 13.25 4.55 -1.24
CA VAL A 112 12.94 3.56 -0.22
C VAL A 112 11.77 2.74 -0.72
N TRP A 113 11.89 1.43 -0.60
CA TRP A 113 10.86 0.51 -1.10
C TRP A 113 10.10 -0.09 0.06
N LEU A 114 8.78 -0.16 -0.10
CA LEU A 114 7.88 -0.84 0.84
C LEU A 114 7.13 -1.90 0.05
N ARG A 115 7.11 -3.10 0.57
CA ARG A 115 6.42 -4.21 -0.08
C ARG A 115 5.59 -4.95 0.93
N GLY A 116 4.45 -5.44 0.50
CA GLY A 116 3.58 -6.21 1.37
C GLY A 116 2.15 -6.21 0.87
N ILE A 117 1.28 -6.71 1.71
CA ILE A 117 -0.12 -6.89 1.37
C ILE A 117 -0.95 -6.38 2.52
N TYR A 118 -2.02 -5.64 2.22
CA TYR A 118 -3.01 -5.33 3.24
C TYR A 118 -4.39 -5.80 2.78
N MET A 119 -5.26 -6.07 3.75
CA MET A 119 -6.61 -6.51 3.46
C MET A 119 -7.46 -5.33 3.02
N PHE A 120 -8.22 -5.52 1.95
CA PHE A 120 -9.14 -4.49 1.51
C PHE A 120 -10.25 -5.14 0.68
N ASN A 121 -11.29 -4.40 0.42
CA ASN A 121 -12.42 -4.92 -0.33
C ASN A 121 -12.45 -4.26 -1.70
N CYS A 122 -12.20 -5.04 -2.72
CA CYS A 122 -12.20 -4.56 -4.10
C CYS A 122 -13.58 -4.74 -4.71
N ASP A 123 -14.41 -3.75 -4.57
CA ASP A 123 -15.75 -3.80 -5.15
C ASP A 123 -15.84 -3.22 -6.53
#